data_61e703483522bd5cd4949045f8569b6c
#
_entry.id   61e703483522bd5cd4949045f8569b6c
#
_cell.length_a   1.000
_cell.length_b   1.000
_cell.length_c   1.000
_cell.angle_alpha   90.00
_cell.angle_beta   90.00
_cell.angle_gamma   90.00
#
_symmetry.space_group_name_H-M   'P 1'
#
loop_
_entity.id
_entity.type
_entity.pdbx_description
1 polymer ?
#
loop_
_entity_poly.entity_id
_entity_poly.type
_entity_poly.pdbx_seq_one_letter_code
_entity_poly.pdbx_strand_id
1 'polypeptide(L)'
;MHLREVPKYAYRDFWCHKPRWTKWFYKLLSYLIAPFAACIFNNAHTIPVYKDNRIILTFRRTVNALKEGANVVVFPEGPERHNHIVNNFQDGFVDVGRLYYRQTESVLPFVPMYIAPKLKRVCIGKPIYFSPDAPKEQERQRICEFLMGSITEMAVKLPRHTVVPYDNVSKREYLTNIPS
;
A
#
# COMPACT_ATOMS: atom_id res chain seq x y z
N MET A 1 4.95 14.66 5.82
CA MET A 1 6.37 14.34 5.49
C MET A 1 7.19 15.61 5.58
N HIS A 2 8.30 15.62 6.35
CA HIS A 2 9.11 16.83 6.45
C HIS A 2 9.92 17.05 5.16
N LEU A 3 9.90 18.28 4.64
CA LEU A 3 10.64 18.69 3.43
C LEU A 3 12.12 18.25 3.42
N ARG A 4 12.75 18.16 4.60
CA ARG A 4 14.15 17.74 4.77
C ARG A 4 14.40 16.25 4.53
N GLU A 5 13.37 15.42 4.59
CA GLU A 5 13.49 13.96 4.41
C GLU A 5 13.27 13.54 2.95
N VAL A 6 12.49 14.31 2.19
CA VAL A 6 12.16 14.02 0.78
C VAL A 6 13.41 13.80 -0.08
N PRO A 7 14.46 14.65 -0.03
CA PRO A 7 15.65 14.44 -0.83
C PRO A 7 16.41 13.14 -0.50
N LYS A 8 16.40 12.72 0.78
CA LYS A 8 17.05 11.47 1.22
C LYS A 8 16.33 10.25 0.67
N TYR A 9 14.99 10.25 0.72
CA TYR A 9 14.18 9.16 0.18
C TYR A 9 14.28 9.11 -1.35
N ALA A 10 14.15 10.25 -2.02
CA ALA A 10 14.26 10.32 -3.48
C ALA A 10 15.62 9.80 -3.97
N TYR A 11 16.71 10.16 -3.29
CA TYR A 11 18.04 9.67 -3.64
C TYR A 11 18.17 8.16 -3.40
N ARG A 12 17.73 7.66 -2.25
CA ARG A 12 17.82 6.24 -1.91
C ARG A 12 16.97 5.36 -2.83
N ASP A 13 15.74 5.78 -3.12
CA ASP A 13 14.77 4.91 -3.76
C ASP A 13 14.81 4.99 -5.30
N PHE A 14 15.21 6.14 -5.86
CA PHE A 14 15.24 6.31 -7.32
C PHE A 14 16.64 6.34 -7.93
N TRP A 15 17.66 6.77 -7.19
CA TRP A 15 18.98 7.06 -7.78
C TRP A 15 20.17 6.32 -7.16
N CYS A 16 19.96 5.43 -6.21
CA CYS A 16 21.02 4.63 -5.60
C CYS A 16 21.81 3.78 -6.63
N HIS A 17 21.15 3.38 -7.73
CA HIS A 17 21.72 2.55 -8.79
C HIS A 17 22.50 3.35 -9.87
N LYS A 18 22.59 4.68 -9.75
CA LYS A 18 23.28 5.52 -10.74
C LYS A 18 24.78 5.59 -10.50
N PRO A 19 25.60 5.81 -11.57
CA PRO A 19 27.05 5.91 -11.46
C PRO A 19 27.51 6.95 -10.44
N ARG A 20 28.61 6.67 -9.76
CA ARG A 20 29.14 7.53 -8.67
C ARG A 20 29.44 8.97 -9.09
N TRP A 21 29.88 9.20 -10.32
CA TRP A 21 30.23 10.51 -10.86
C TRP A 21 29.03 11.44 -11.10
N THR A 22 27.80 10.88 -11.25
CA THR A 22 26.58 11.67 -11.41
C THR A 22 25.85 11.98 -10.08
N LYS A 23 26.37 11.50 -8.96
CA LYS A 23 25.71 11.62 -7.64
C LYS A 23 25.42 13.05 -7.21
N TRP A 24 26.36 13.96 -7.46
CA TRP A 24 26.17 15.37 -7.09
C TRP A 24 25.00 16.02 -7.84
N PHE A 25 24.87 15.71 -9.15
CA PHE A 25 23.79 16.19 -9.99
C PHE A 25 22.42 15.68 -9.51
N TYR A 26 22.30 14.38 -9.25
CA TYR A 26 21.05 13.80 -8.74
C TYR A 26 20.71 14.27 -7.32
N LYS A 27 21.71 14.57 -6.51
CA LYS A 27 21.49 15.16 -5.19
C LYS A 27 20.92 16.58 -5.33
N LEU A 28 21.47 17.41 -6.21
CA LEU A 28 20.93 18.73 -6.52
C LEU A 28 19.50 18.64 -7.05
N LEU A 29 19.26 17.74 -8.00
CA LEU A 29 17.93 17.50 -8.59
C LEU A 29 16.93 17.05 -7.53
N SER A 30 17.34 16.25 -6.53
CA SER A 30 16.48 15.86 -5.40
C SER A 30 15.99 17.07 -4.60
N TYR A 31 16.82 18.06 -4.39
CA TYR A 31 16.43 19.28 -3.69
C TYR A 31 15.47 20.15 -4.52
N LEU A 32 15.64 20.19 -5.84
CA LEU A 32 14.72 20.91 -6.74
C LEU A 32 13.35 20.22 -6.81
N ILE A 33 13.28 18.90 -6.80
CA ILE A 33 12.04 18.13 -6.87
C ILE A 33 11.34 18.06 -5.49
N ALA A 34 12.07 18.20 -4.39
CA ALA A 34 11.54 18.07 -3.03
C ALA A 34 10.28 18.92 -2.76
N PRO A 35 10.20 20.22 -3.12
CA PRO A 35 9.02 21.02 -2.87
C PRO A 35 7.80 20.53 -3.66
N PHE A 36 7.99 20.09 -4.90
CA PHE A 36 6.91 19.50 -5.71
C PHE A 36 6.41 18.19 -5.13
N ALA A 37 7.31 17.30 -4.73
CA ALA A 37 6.96 16.05 -4.06
C ALA A 37 6.23 16.31 -2.74
N ALA A 38 6.71 17.25 -1.92
CA ALA A 38 6.05 17.62 -0.68
C ALA A 38 4.64 18.21 -0.93
N CYS A 39 4.48 19.03 -1.97
CA CYS A 39 3.18 19.57 -2.36
C CYS A 39 2.21 18.42 -2.74
N ILE A 40 2.65 17.47 -3.56
CA ILE A 40 1.84 16.31 -3.96
C ILE A 40 1.45 15.49 -2.74
N PHE A 41 2.40 15.13 -1.85
CA PHE A 41 2.10 14.33 -0.66
C PHE A 41 1.21 15.05 0.35
N ASN A 42 1.36 16.35 0.51
CA ASN A 42 0.51 17.12 1.43
C ASN A 42 -0.93 17.26 0.91
N ASN A 43 -1.11 17.34 -0.43
CA ASN A 43 -2.43 17.44 -1.04
C ASN A 43 -3.06 16.06 -1.36
N ALA A 44 -2.29 14.97 -1.31
CA ALA A 44 -2.81 13.62 -1.53
C ALA A 44 -3.56 13.04 -0.31
N HIS A 45 -3.81 13.84 0.74
CA HIS A 45 -4.47 13.43 1.98
C HIS A 45 -3.89 12.15 2.59
N THR A 46 -2.55 11.98 2.51
CA THR A 46 -1.88 10.79 3.01
C THR A 46 -1.91 10.71 4.53
N ILE A 47 -2.21 9.53 5.06
CA ILE A 47 -2.14 9.24 6.49
C ILE A 47 -0.75 8.65 6.78
N PRO A 48 0.09 9.30 7.60
CA PRO A 48 1.41 8.78 7.92
C PRO A 48 1.30 7.49 8.74
N VAL A 49 2.06 6.47 8.35
CA VAL A 49 2.17 5.20 9.08
C VAL A 49 3.42 5.26 9.96
N TYR A 50 3.24 5.13 11.26
CA TYR A 50 4.31 5.08 12.24
C TYR A 50 4.58 3.63 12.65
N LYS A 51 5.87 3.28 12.82
CA LYS A 51 6.31 1.94 13.27
C LYS A 51 6.56 1.85 14.78
N ASP A 52 6.36 2.95 15.49
CA ASP A 52 6.54 3.09 16.93
C ASP A 52 5.18 3.30 17.66
N ASN A 53 5.21 3.67 18.93
CA ASN A 53 4.01 3.90 19.76
C ASN A 53 3.04 4.93 19.13
N ARG A 54 3.46 5.71 18.15
CA ARG A 54 2.60 6.65 17.40
C ARG A 54 1.69 5.97 16.40
N ILE A 55 1.77 4.64 16.21
CA ILE A 55 0.85 3.89 15.33
C ILE A 55 -0.62 4.14 15.72
N ILE A 56 -0.89 4.42 16.98
CA ILE A 56 -2.21 4.79 17.49
C ILE A 56 -2.76 6.04 16.78
N LEU A 57 -1.87 6.99 16.43
CA LEU A 57 -2.26 8.20 15.67
C LEU A 57 -2.66 7.84 14.23
N THR A 58 -1.98 6.88 13.61
CA THR A 58 -2.36 6.36 12.28
C THR A 58 -3.76 5.80 12.34
N PHE A 59 -4.05 4.89 13.27
CA PHE A 59 -5.38 4.29 13.42
C PHE A 59 -6.47 5.33 13.69
N ARG A 60 -6.21 6.27 14.60
CA ARG A 60 -7.17 7.35 14.91
C ARG A 60 -7.49 8.19 13.69
N ARG A 61 -6.49 8.59 12.90
CA ARG A 61 -6.69 9.38 11.68
C ARG A 61 -7.46 8.58 10.62
N THR A 62 -7.14 7.29 10.47
CA THR A 62 -7.86 6.41 9.55
C THR A 62 -9.32 6.28 9.92
N VAL A 63 -9.63 6.01 11.19
CA VAL A 63 -11.02 5.89 11.67
C VAL A 63 -11.78 7.21 11.51
N ASN A 64 -11.14 8.36 11.79
CA ASN A 64 -11.79 9.66 11.60
C ASN A 64 -12.11 9.92 10.13
N ALA A 65 -11.16 9.66 9.20
CA ALA A 65 -11.42 9.80 7.77
C ALA A 65 -12.57 8.91 7.30
N LEU A 66 -12.64 7.66 7.77
CA LEU A 66 -13.75 6.75 7.46
C LEU A 66 -15.09 7.25 8.02
N LYS A 67 -15.10 7.82 9.22
CA LYS A 67 -16.32 8.44 9.83
C LYS A 67 -16.79 9.68 9.07
N GLU A 68 -15.88 10.41 8.44
CA GLU A 68 -16.17 11.54 7.57
C GLU A 68 -16.63 11.11 6.16
N GLY A 69 -16.76 9.79 5.92
CA GLY A 69 -17.20 9.22 4.64
C GLY A 69 -16.10 9.08 3.58
N ALA A 70 -14.84 9.28 3.95
CA ALA A 70 -13.72 9.07 3.03
C ALA A 70 -13.43 7.59 2.83
N ASN A 71 -13.03 7.22 1.60
CA ASN A 71 -12.43 5.91 1.34
C ASN A 71 -10.94 5.96 1.65
N VAL A 72 -10.44 4.97 2.38
CA VAL A 72 -9.01 4.86 2.73
C VAL A 72 -8.38 3.73 1.95
N VAL A 73 -7.35 4.05 1.17
CA VAL A 73 -6.56 3.05 0.42
C VAL A 73 -5.35 2.67 1.26
N VAL A 74 -5.13 1.37 1.43
CA VAL A 74 -4.02 0.79 2.18
C VAL A 74 -3.20 -0.09 1.24
N PHE A 75 -1.88 -0.03 1.36
CA PHE A 75 -0.94 -0.93 0.71
C PHE A 75 -0.29 -1.81 1.77
N PRO A 76 -0.88 -2.96 2.11
CA PRO A 76 -0.48 -3.75 3.27
C PRO A 76 0.67 -4.72 2.98
N GLU A 77 1.15 -4.81 1.76
CA GLU A 77 2.19 -5.77 1.37
C GLU A 77 3.45 -5.63 2.22
N GLY A 78 4.00 -6.77 2.61
CA GLY A 78 5.28 -6.91 3.29
C GLY A 78 6.37 -7.43 2.36
N PRO A 79 7.59 -7.65 2.87
CA PRO A 79 8.72 -8.13 2.06
C PRO A 79 8.62 -9.61 1.67
N GLU A 80 7.85 -10.41 2.41
CA GLU A 80 7.73 -11.84 2.18
C GLU A 80 6.71 -12.13 1.08
N ARG A 81 7.07 -12.99 0.14
CA ARG A 81 6.18 -13.38 -0.96
C ARG A 81 5.09 -14.34 -0.48
N HIS A 82 3.84 -14.06 -0.85
CA HIS A 82 2.75 -15.01 -0.77
C HIS A 82 2.69 -15.88 -2.05
N ASN A 83 2.76 -15.21 -3.22
CA ASN A 83 2.80 -15.88 -4.52
C ASN A 83 3.53 -15.01 -5.55
N HIS A 84 3.38 -15.31 -6.86
CA HIS A 84 4.03 -14.54 -7.94
C HIS A 84 3.35 -13.19 -8.24
N ILE A 85 2.20 -12.88 -7.63
CA ILE A 85 1.43 -11.65 -7.88
C ILE A 85 1.48 -10.74 -6.67
N VAL A 86 1.32 -11.27 -5.46
CA VAL A 86 1.16 -10.50 -4.23
C VAL A 86 2.08 -11.03 -3.14
N ASN A 87 2.59 -10.13 -2.31
CA ASN A 87 3.32 -10.48 -1.10
C ASN A 87 2.37 -10.68 0.08
N ASN A 88 2.87 -11.29 1.16
CA ASN A 88 2.15 -11.43 2.41
C ASN A 88 1.76 -10.06 2.96
N PHE A 89 0.54 -9.97 3.45
CA PHE A 89 0.03 -8.74 4.04
C PHE A 89 0.46 -8.61 5.51
N GLN A 90 0.84 -7.40 5.89
CA GLN A 90 0.99 -7.00 7.28
C GLN A 90 -0.43 -6.81 7.84
N ASP A 91 -0.87 -7.70 8.68
CA ASP A 91 -2.26 -7.86 9.13
C ASP A 91 -2.81 -6.75 10.04
N GLY A 92 -1.92 -5.92 10.59
CA GLY A 92 -2.28 -4.88 11.56
C GLY A 92 -3.33 -3.86 11.06
N PHE A 93 -3.46 -3.65 9.75
CA PHE A 93 -4.46 -2.73 9.19
C PHE A 93 -5.90 -3.21 9.45
N VAL A 94 -6.13 -4.50 9.65
CA VAL A 94 -7.44 -5.08 9.93
C VAL A 94 -8.02 -4.56 11.25
N ASP A 95 -7.15 -4.20 12.21
CA ASP A 95 -7.58 -3.63 13.50
C ASP A 95 -8.34 -2.31 13.36
N VAL A 96 -8.20 -1.62 12.22
CA VAL A 96 -9.04 -0.44 11.90
C VAL A 96 -10.52 -0.81 11.90
N GLY A 97 -10.89 -2.01 11.40
CA GLY A 97 -12.27 -2.50 11.41
C GLY A 97 -12.82 -2.60 12.83
N ARG A 98 -12.03 -3.13 13.77
CA ARG A 98 -12.42 -3.25 15.19
C ARG A 98 -12.58 -1.88 15.85
N LEU A 99 -11.68 -0.95 15.58
CA LEU A 99 -11.73 0.40 16.13
C LEU A 99 -12.89 1.20 15.55
N TYR A 100 -13.16 1.03 14.27
CA TYR A 100 -14.30 1.66 13.60
C TYR A 100 -15.62 1.17 14.18
N TYR A 101 -15.79 -0.16 14.30
CA TYR A 101 -16.98 -0.77 14.88
C TYR A 101 -17.25 -0.28 16.32
N ARG A 102 -16.22 -0.22 17.17
CA ARG A 102 -16.34 0.28 18.55
C ARG A 102 -16.81 1.73 18.65
N GLN A 103 -16.59 2.54 17.62
CA GLN A 103 -16.97 3.96 17.63
C GLN A 103 -18.27 4.25 16.89
N THR A 104 -18.70 3.39 15.98
CA THR A 104 -19.81 3.66 15.07
C THR A 104 -20.91 2.59 15.10
N GLU A 105 -20.62 1.44 15.73
CA GLU A 105 -21.44 0.23 15.70
C GLU A 105 -21.72 -0.30 14.29
N SER A 106 -20.98 0.22 13.30
CA SER A 106 -21.10 -0.15 11.90
C SER A 106 -19.93 -1.05 11.46
N VAL A 107 -20.23 -2.01 10.62
CA VAL A 107 -19.24 -2.97 10.10
C VAL A 107 -18.48 -2.37 8.93
N LEU A 108 -17.15 -2.41 8.98
CA LEU A 108 -16.28 -1.88 7.93
C LEU A 108 -16.08 -2.90 6.80
N PRO A 109 -16.34 -2.55 5.53
CA PRO A 109 -15.97 -3.37 4.39
C PRO A 109 -14.48 -3.20 4.03
N PHE A 110 -13.81 -4.31 3.74
CA PHE A 110 -12.49 -4.33 3.10
C PHE A 110 -12.65 -4.78 1.66
N VAL A 111 -12.19 -3.97 0.73
CA VAL A 111 -12.38 -4.17 -0.72
C VAL A 111 -11.04 -4.44 -1.37
N PRO A 112 -10.83 -5.64 -1.98
CA PRO A 112 -9.61 -5.91 -2.72
C PRO A 112 -9.55 -5.09 -4.00
N MET A 113 -8.37 -4.51 -4.28
CA MET A 113 -8.14 -3.73 -5.48
C MET A 113 -6.82 -4.15 -6.14
N TYR A 114 -6.88 -4.42 -7.44
CA TYR A 114 -5.70 -4.73 -8.25
C TYR A 114 -5.49 -3.69 -9.34
N ILE A 115 -4.26 -3.18 -9.46
CA ILE A 115 -3.89 -2.17 -10.44
C ILE A 115 -2.94 -2.79 -11.46
N ALA A 116 -3.33 -2.77 -12.74
CA ALA A 116 -2.53 -3.20 -13.88
C ALA A 116 -2.16 -1.99 -14.76
N PRO A 117 -1.07 -1.26 -14.46
CA PRO A 117 -0.76 0.03 -15.09
C PRO A 117 -0.56 -0.08 -16.61
N LYS A 118 0.11 -1.14 -17.08
CA LYS A 118 0.33 -1.36 -18.51
C LYS A 118 -0.96 -1.61 -19.28
N LEU A 119 -1.96 -2.19 -18.63
CA LEU A 119 -3.29 -2.39 -19.20
C LEU A 119 -4.21 -1.19 -18.98
N LYS A 120 -3.75 -0.15 -18.23
CA LYS A 120 -4.56 0.99 -17.79
C LYS A 120 -5.86 0.56 -17.10
N ARG A 121 -5.79 -0.49 -16.27
CA ARG A 121 -6.95 -1.06 -15.57
C ARG A 121 -6.77 -1.01 -14.06
N VAL A 122 -7.88 -0.71 -13.39
CA VAL A 122 -8.08 -0.90 -11.96
C VAL A 122 -9.23 -1.88 -11.80
N CYS A 123 -8.99 -3.00 -11.13
CA CYS A 123 -9.98 -4.01 -10.82
C CYS A 123 -10.36 -3.89 -9.35
N ILE A 124 -11.66 -3.89 -9.08
CA ILE A 124 -12.24 -3.83 -7.73
C ILE A 124 -13.01 -5.13 -7.53
N GLY A 125 -12.68 -5.85 -6.47
CA GLY A 125 -13.34 -7.12 -6.14
C GLY A 125 -14.51 -6.93 -5.18
N LYS A 126 -15.11 -8.06 -4.79
CA LYS A 126 -16.20 -8.07 -3.81
C LYS A 126 -15.67 -7.71 -2.41
N PRO A 127 -16.44 -6.96 -1.60
CA PRO A 127 -16.04 -6.64 -0.24
C PRO A 127 -16.08 -7.88 0.67
N ILE A 128 -15.17 -7.90 1.66
CA ILE A 128 -15.29 -8.74 2.84
C ILE A 128 -15.56 -7.83 4.04
N TYR A 129 -16.49 -8.21 4.87
CA TYR A 129 -16.90 -7.41 6.02
C TYR A 129 -16.18 -7.87 7.28
N PHE A 130 -15.79 -6.90 8.12
CA PHE A 130 -15.22 -7.16 9.43
C PHE A 130 -16.26 -7.86 10.33
N SER A 131 -15.82 -8.91 11.05
CA SER A 131 -16.66 -9.59 12.06
C SER A 131 -16.24 -9.16 13.46
N PRO A 132 -17.09 -8.42 14.20
CA PRO A 132 -16.76 -7.92 15.54
C PRO A 132 -16.64 -9.05 16.58
N ASP A 133 -17.34 -10.18 16.38
CA ASP A 133 -17.39 -11.29 17.31
C ASP A 133 -16.25 -12.28 17.14
N ALA A 134 -15.52 -12.20 16.02
CA ALA A 134 -14.42 -13.11 15.76
C ALA A 134 -13.19 -12.80 16.63
N PRO A 135 -12.43 -13.80 17.05
CA PRO A 135 -11.14 -13.60 17.69
C PRO A 135 -10.21 -12.78 16.80
N LYS A 136 -9.45 -11.88 17.43
CA LYS A 136 -8.64 -10.88 16.74
C LYS A 136 -7.72 -11.48 15.67
N GLU A 137 -6.95 -12.49 16.03
CA GLU A 137 -5.94 -13.08 15.13
C GLU A 137 -6.60 -13.87 13.98
N GLN A 138 -7.70 -14.58 14.27
CA GLN A 138 -8.44 -15.30 13.24
C GLN A 138 -9.07 -14.34 12.23
N GLU A 139 -9.59 -13.22 12.70
CA GLU A 139 -10.21 -12.20 11.84
C GLU A 139 -9.17 -11.52 10.95
N ARG A 140 -7.99 -11.20 11.48
CA ARG A 140 -6.87 -10.69 10.70
C ARG A 140 -6.48 -11.65 9.59
N GLN A 141 -6.30 -12.93 9.94
CA GLN A 141 -5.94 -13.97 8.98
C GLN A 141 -7.03 -14.12 7.91
N ARG A 142 -8.29 -14.25 8.30
CA ARG A 142 -9.43 -14.40 7.40
C ARG A 142 -9.51 -13.28 6.36
N ILE A 143 -9.39 -12.03 6.81
CA ILE A 143 -9.45 -10.87 5.92
C ILE A 143 -8.23 -10.82 5.00
N CYS A 144 -7.02 -11.03 5.52
CA CYS A 144 -5.80 -11.01 4.71
C CYS A 144 -5.80 -12.10 3.63
N GLU A 145 -6.16 -13.34 3.99
CA GLU A 145 -6.25 -14.46 3.05
C GLU A 145 -7.28 -14.20 1.94
N PHE A 146 -8.46 -13.71 2.32
CA PHE A 146 -9.48 -13.34 1.34
C PHE A 146 -9.00 -12.26 0.36
N LEU A 147 -8.37 -11.19 0.88
CA LEU A 147 -7.89 -10.09 0.06
C LEU A 147 -6.77 -10.53 -0.89
N MET A 148 -5.77 -11.27 -0.38
CA MET A 148 -4.67 -11.79 -1.21
C MET A 148 -5.17 -12.76 -2.27
N GLY A 149 -6.09 -13.67 -1.92
CA GLY A 149 -6.71 -14.59 -2.86
C GLY A 149 -7.51 -13.88 -3.95
N SER A 150 -8.34 -12.91 -3.57
CA SER A 150 -9.15 -12.11 -4.51
C SER A 150 -8.29 -11.28 -5.45
N ILE A 151 -7.21 -10.66 -4.96
CA ILE A 151 -6.27 -9.89 -5.78
C ILE A 151 -5.57 -10.82 -6.78
N THR A 152 -5.13 -11.99 -6.34
CA THR A 152 -4.51 -13.00 -7.20
C THR A 152 -5.47 -13.45 -8.30
N GLU A 153 -6.71 -13.76 -7.95
CA GLU A 153 -7.74 -14.18 -8.90
C GLU A 153 -8.03 -13.09 -9.95
N MET A 154 -8.18 -11.83 -9.52
CA MET A 154 -8.37 -10.71 -10.44
C MET A 154 -7.20 -10.54 -11.41
N ALA A 155 -5.97 -10.66 -10.91
CA ALA A 155 -4.77 -10.53 -11.73
C ALA A 155 -4.67 -11.64 -12.78
N VAL A 156 -4.92 -12.89 -12.41
CA VAL A 156 -4.85 -14.06 -13.32
C VAL A 156 -5.90 -13.98 -14.43
N LYS A 157 -7.09 -13.44 -14.15
CA LYS A 157 -8.16 -13.25 -15.14
C LYS A 157 -7.86 -12.19 -16.21
N LEU A 158 -6.87 -11.33 -15.97
CA LEU A 158 -6.49 -10.32 -16.95
C LEU A 158 -5.56 -10.90 -18.03
N PRO A 159 -5.52 -10.27 -19.23
CA PRO A 159 -4.51 -10.57 -20.22
C PRO A 159 -3.09 -10.53 -19.63
N ARG A 160 -2.15 -11.23 -20.26
CA ARG A 160 -0.76 -11.25 -19.80
C ARG A 160 -0.20 -9.83 -19.63
N HIS A 161 0.28 -9.52 -18.47
CA HIS A 161 0.85 -8.20 -18.14
C HIS A 161 1.93 -8.34 -17.06
N THR A 162 2.69 -7.31 -16.88
CA THR A 162 3.73 -7.23 -15.85
C THR A 162 3.09 -6.88 -14.51
N VAL A 163 3.40 -7.65 -13.49
CA VAL A 163 3.05 -7.36 -12.09
C VAL A 163 4.02 -6.31 -11.55
N VAL A 164 3.48 -5.30 -10.86
CA VAL A 164 4.33 -4.30 -10.19
C VAL A 164 4.90 -4.93 -8.92
N PRO A 165 6.23 -5.07 -8.79
CA PRO A 165 6.80 -5.68 -7.61
C PRO A 165 6.75 -4.75 -6.39
N TYR A 166 6.74 -5.34 -5.21
CA TYR A 166 6.88 -4.63 -3.94
C TYR A 166 8.27 -3.95 -3.82
N ASP A 167 9.32 -4.68 -4.18
CA ASP A 167 10.69 -4.18 -4.13
C ASP A 167 11.05 -3.34 -5.37
N ASN A 168 11.94 -2.37 -5.19
CA ASN A 168 12.48 -1.58 -6.28
C ASN A 168 13.57 -2.37 -7.03
N VAL A 169 13.13 -3.34 -7.82
CA VAL A 169 13.99 -4.19 -8.64
C VAL A 169 14.07 -3.69 -10.09
N SER A 170 15.04 -4.24 -10.85
CA SER A 170 15.16 -3.94 -12.28
C SER A 170 13.91 -4.36 -13.06
N LYS A 171 13.49 -3.57 -14.04
CA LYS A 171 12.34 -3.91 -14.90
C LYS A 171 12.47 -5.27 -15.60
N ARG A 172 13.69 -5.80 -15.74
CA ARG A 172 13.96 -7.12 -16.31
C ARG A 172 13.53 -8.27 -15.38
N GLU A 173 13.44 -8.00 -14.09
CA GLU A 173 13.09 -8.95 -13.03
C GLU A 173 11.61 -8.97 -12.71
N TYR A 174 10.82 -8.12 -13.39
CA TYR A 174 9.39 -8.06 -13.17
C TYR A 174 8.72 -9.35 -13.63
N LEU A 175 7.92 -9.93 -12.76
CA LEU A 175 7.11 -11.10 -13.05
C LEU A 175 5.90 -10.75 -13.91
N THR A 176 5.31 -11.75 -14.54
CA THR A 176 4.02 -11.63 -15.22
C THR A 176 2.93 -12.30 -14.38
N ASN A 177 1.68 -11.84 -14.57
CA ASN A 177 0.53 -12.41 -13.87
C ASN A 177 0.26 -13.88 -14.21
N ILE A 178 0.75 -14.36 -15.36
CA ILE A 178 0.67 -15.76 -15.79
C ILE A 178 2.10 -16.30 -15.76
N PRO A 179 2.39 -17.34 -14.97
CA PRO A 179 3.70 -18.00 -14.99
C PRO A 179 4.02 -18.50 -16.41
N SER A 180 5.28 -18.39 -16.80
CA SER A 180 5.77 -18.93 -18.09
C SER A 180 5.99 -20.43 -17.99
#